data_e1322e5a7013220f2b82b18570b7165f
#
_entry.id   e1322e5a7013220f2b82b18570b7165f
#
_cell.length_a   1.000
_cell.length_b   1.000
_cell.length_c   1.000
_cell.angle_alpha   90.00
_cell.angle_beta   90.00
_cell.angle_gamma   90.00
#
_symmetry.space_group_name_H-M   'P 1'
#
loop_
_entity.id
_entity.type
_entity.pdbx_description
1 polymer ?
#
loop_
_entity_poly.entity_id
_entity_poly.type
_entity_poly.pdbx_seq_one_letter_code
_entity_poly.pdbx_strand_id
1 'polypeptide(L)'
;MRIVCVVLLLSGAAWGQWDRFRGPNGTGVSESAALPAEFGAGKSLIWRQPLPAGHSSPIIAGGRIYLTAVEDGRLYTFCLEAGGGRIQWKQEAPRSRREKLHTLNHPASPTPVADDDNVYTFFPDFGLLSYTRDGKERWRLPLGPFNNVYGIGVSPVLADDVVVLVIDQDRNSFILAVGRGDGKVRWQKPRPEALSGASTPVVIERPGEPSWILAPSSFRMDAYSARDGEAIWWVHGLPSEMKSVPVIAGDLVYVSGFNTPENDPGRQVALPTWQELLARDDSNKDGAIQQEELSDARTKKYWGFIDTRGRGKIEEDEWKLHLSVMAAENGLYTFQLGSPGDATAGDATAKLVWKYQRAVPQLPSLVVYRDVVYMLNDRGVLTTLDAATGRLLRQDRVRGLSENYYASPVAGDGKIFLASHSGVVAVLRAGGEQELLAANSLDEEIFATPAIAGGRLYVRTVSALYCFGML
;
A
#
# COMPACT_ATOMS: atom_id res chain seq x y z
N MET A 1 27.02 2.63 57.72
CA MET A 1 26.84 1.54 56.77
C MET A 1 25.81 2.03 55.74
N ARG A 2 26.26 2.52 54.60
CA ARG A 2 25.36 3.02 53.50
C ARG A 2 25.11 1.85 52.56
N ILE A 3 23.86 1.42 52.48
CA ILE A 3 23.40 0.40 51.53
C ILE A 3 23.25 1.09 50.19
N VAL A 4 24.11 0.75 49.20
CA VAL A 4 23.97 1.16 47.79
C VAL A 4 23.03 0.15 47.14
N CYS A 5 21.77 0.55 46.90
CA CYS A 5 20.87 -0.22 46.01
C CYS A 5 21.32 -0.03 44.58
N VAL A 6 21.92 -1.06 43.99
CA VAL A 6 22.15 -1.16 42.55
C VAL A 6 20.82 -1.54 41.90
N VAL A 7 20.16 -0.57 41.28
CA VAL A 7 19.01 -0.83 40.43
C VAL A 7 19.57 -1.35 39.08
N LEU A 8 19.49 -2.66 38.90
CA LEU A 8 19.71 -3.28 37.58
C LEU A 8 18.55 -2.86 36.68
N LEU A 9 18.77 -1.84 35.84
CA LEU A 9 17.92 -1.56 34.69
C LEU A 9 18.10 -2.71 33.70
N LEU A 10 17.17 -3.66 33.72
CA LEU A 10 16.97 -4.61 32.65
C LEU A 10 16.53 -3.77 31.45
N SER A 11 17.48 -3.45 30.58
CA SER A 11 17.19 -2.93 29.25
C SER A 11 16.54 -4.07 28.45
N GLY A 12 15.22 -4.22 28.60
CA GLY A 12 14.42 -4.98 27.65
C GLY A 12 14.71 -4.39 26.27
N ALA A 13 15.19 -5.20 25.33
CA ALA A 13 15.34 -4.79 23.95
C ALA A 13 13.97 -4.26 23.49
N ALA A 14 13.86 -2.93 23.34
CA ALA A 14 12.69 -2.32 22.78
C ALA A 14 12.63 -2.78 21.32
N TRP A 15 11.73 -3.73 21.04
CA TRP A 15 11.42 -4.14 19.68
C TRP A 15 10.87 -2.91 18.96
N GLY A 16 11.60 -2.39 17.97
CA GLY A 16 11.11 -1.29 17.15
C GLY A 16 9.73 -1.65 16.61
N GLN A 17 8.79 -0.73 16.67
CA GLN A 17 7.44 -0.97 16.16
C GLN A 17 7.44 -0.98 14.64
N TRP A 18 6.90 -2.03 14.05
CA TRP A 18 6.57 -2.14 12.62
C TRP A 18 5.16 -2.74 12.53
N ASP A 19 4.19 -2.07 13.13
CA ASP A 19 2.88 -2.57 13.56
C ASP A 19 1.81 -2.58 12.46
N ARG A 20 2.14 -2.09 11.27
CA ARG A 20 1.27 -2.00 10.10
C ARG A 20 2.02 -2.17 8.80
N PHE A 21 1.29 -2.19 7.67
CA PHE A 21 1.89 -2.23 6.35
C PHE A 21 2.90 -1.09 6.18
N ARG A 22 4.16 -1.45 5.82
CA ARG A 22 5.29 -0.54 5.67
C ARG A 22 5.72 0.19 6.94
N GLY A 23 5.45 -0.39 8.12
CA GLY A 23 5.95 0.12 9.40
C GLY A 23 5.34 1.45 9.85
N PRO A 24 6.10 2.28 10.58
CA PRO A 24 5.57 3.50 11.17
C PRO A 24 4.86 4.38 10.14
N ASN A 25 3.56 4.51 10.31
CA ASN A 25 2.66 5.27 9.44
C ASN A 25 2.85 5.03 7.93
N GLY A 26 3.22 3.80 7.52
CA GLY A 26 3.40 3.44 6.11
C GLY A 26 4.65 4.03 5.44
N THR A 27 5.57 4.63 6.19
CA THR A 27 6.76 5.31 5.62
C THR A 27 7.76 4.38 4.96
N GLY A 28 7.81 3.11 5.37
CA GLY A 28 8.84 2.17 4.94
C GLY A 28 10.21 2.40 5.60
N VAL A 29 10.28 3.24 6.63
CA VAL A 29 11.53 3.64 7.30
C VAL A 29 11.57 3.09 8.71
N SER A 30 12.74 2.59 9.12
CA SER A 30 13.03 2.16 10.49
C SER A 30 14.22 2.92 11.05
N GLU A 31 14.12 3.29 12.33
CA GLU A 31 15.23 3.84 13.12
C GLU A 31 16.21 2.76 13.60
N SER A 32 15.98 1.49 13.25
CA SER A 32 16.86 0.39 13.61
C SER A 32 18.27 0.58 13.05
N ALA A 33 19.26 0.25 13.87
CA ALA A 33 20.67 0.22 13.50
C ALA A 33 21.17 -1.21 13.32
N ALA A 34 22.39 -1.37 12.81
CA ALA A 34 23.10 -2.64 12.66
C ALA A 34 22.39 -3.66 11.75
N LEU A 35 21.81 -3.17 10.64
CA LEU A 35 21.20 -4.04 9.63
C LEU A 35 22.29 -4.64 8.72
N PRO A 36 22.23 -5.97 8.40
CA PRO A 36 23.18 -6.58 7.50
C PRO A 36 22.99 -6.09 6.06
N ALA A 37 24.09 -5.82 5.35
CA ALA A 37 24.06 -5.61 3.91
C ALA A 37 24.07 -6.93 3.16
N GLU A 38 24.87 -7.89 3.64
CA GLU A 38 25.00 -9.22 3.07
C GLU A 38 24.30 -10.26 3.96
N PHE A 39 23.43 -11.05 3.36
CA PHE A 39 22.66 -12.10 4.05
C PHE A 39 22.20 -13.19 3.09
N GLY A 40 21.83 -14.35 3.64
CA GLY A 40 21.36 -15.52 2.89
C GLY A 40 21.32 -16.75 3.80
N ALA A 41 21.16 -17.95 3.24
CA ALA A 41 21.02 -19.19 4.00
C ALA A 41 22.20 -19.47 4.96
N GLY A 42 23.40 -19.02 4.62
CA GLY A 42 24.62 -19.23 5.43
C GLY A 42 25.21 -17.95 6.03
N LYS A 43 24.54 -16.79 5.92
CA LYS A 43 25.08 -15.51 6.36
C LYS A 43 24.01 -14.64 6.99
N SER A 44 24.26 -14.15 8.19
CA SER A 44 23.35 -13.25 8.93
C SER A 44 21.93 -13.80 9.14
N LEU A 45 21.69 -15.09 8.88
CA LEU A 45 20.40 -15.74 9.10
C LEU A 45 20.23 -16.05 10.59
N ILE A 46 19.23 -15.45 11.24
CA ILE A 46 18.87 -15.76 12.62
C ILE A 46 17.94 -16.97 12.64
N TRP A 47 16.90 -16.95 11.81
CA TRP A 47 15.97 -18.07 11.62
C TRP A 47 15.22 -18.00 10.30
N ARG A 48 14.70 -19.15 9.88
CA ARG A 48 13.77 -19.35 8.76
C ARG A 48 12.58 -20.16 9.26
N GLN A 49 11.37 -19.69 9.05
CA GLN A 49 10.14 -20.40 9.39
C GLN A 49 9.35 -20.68 8.10
N PRO A 50 9.13 -21.95 7.75
CA PRO A 50 8.23 -22.31 6.66
C PRO A 50 6.80 -21.81 6.94
N LEU A 51 6.15 -21.27 5.93
CA LEU A 51 4.79 -20.71 5.99
C LEU A 51 4.02 -20.99 4.69
N PRO A 52 2.70 -21.14 4.76
CA PRO A 52 1.87 -21.20 3.55
C PRO A 52 1.91 -19.89 2.76
N ALA A 53 1.53 -19.98 1.48
CA ALA A 53 1.53 -18.86 0.55
C ALA A 53 0.64 -17.70 1.04
N GLY A 54 1.09 -16.49 0.76
CA GLY A 54 0.38 -15.25 1.03
C GLY A 54 1.24 -14.04 0.72
N HIS A 55 0.63 -12.93 0.32
CA HIS A 55 1.33 -11.71 -0.08
C HIS A 55 1.38 -10.64 1.02
N SER A 56 0.72 -10.84 2.17
CA SER A 56 0.79 -9.86 3.26
C SER A 56 2.23 -9.69 3.74
N SER A 57 2.61 -8.45 4.01
CA SER A 57 3.89 -8.14 4.64
C SER A 57 3.88 -8.58 6.12
N PRO A 58 5.01 -9.00 6.69
CA PRO A 58 5.08 -9.22 8.12
C PRO A 58 4.98 -7.88 8.87
N ILE A 59 4.23 -7.87 9.97
CA ILE A 59 4.23 -6.76 10.93
C ILE A 59 4.78 -7.25 12.26
N ILE A 60 5.46 -6.35 12.99
CA ILE A 60 6.11 -6.66 14.26
C ILE A 60 5.57 -5.72 15.33
N ALA A 61 4.93 -6.29 16.36
CA ALA A 61 4.40 -5.56 17.50
C ALA A 61 4.64 -6.36 18.79
N GLY A 62 5.22 -5.74 19.81
CA GLY A 62 5.45 -6.33 21.10
C GLY A 62 6.18 -7.68 21.09
N GLY A 63 7.19 -7.85 20.22
CA GLY A 63 7.97 -9.09 20.08
C GLY A 63 7.25 -10.23 19.36
N ARG A 64 6.13 -9.94 18.70
CA ARG A 64 5.37 -10.89 17.88
C ARG A 64 5.30 -10.43 16.44
N ILE A 65 5.20 -11.38 15.51
CA ILE A 65 5.02 -11.15 14.09
C ILE A 65 3.65 -11.62 13.70
N TYR A 66 2.90 -10.80 12.95
CA TYR A 66 1.60 -11.19 12.41
C TYR A 66 1.62 -11.10 10.90
N LEU A 67 0.96 -12.05 10.25
CA LEU A 67 0.75 -12.11 8.81
C LEU A 67 -0.46 -12.99 8.46
N THR A 68 -0.91 -12.91 7.21
CA THR A 68 -2.00 -13.73 6.71
C THR A 68 -1.51 -14.70 5.64
N ALA A 69 -2.14 -15.86 5.52
CA ALA A 69 -1.80 -16.86 4.51
C ALA A 69 -3.03 -17.67 4.07
N VAL A 70 -2.87 -18.43 2.99
CA VAL A 70 -3.84 -19.44 2.55
C VAL A 70 -3.19 -20.82 2.62
N GLU A 71 -3.83 -21.76 3.30
CA GLU A 71 -3.40 -23.14 3.38
C GLU A 71 -4.59 -24.04 3.08
N ASP A 72 -4.45 -24.95 2.14
CA ASP A 72 -5.52 -25.88 1.71
C ASP A 72 -6.85 -25.15 1.36
N GLY A 73 -6.73 -23.97 0.76
CA GLY A 73 -7.87 -23.15 0.38
C GLY A 73 -8.55 -22.40 1.54
N ARG A 74 -8.03 -22.45 2.74
CA ARG A 74 -8.52 -21.76 3.95
C ARG A 74 -7.69 -20.53 4.26
N LEU A 75 -8.30 -19.53 4.85
CA LEU A 75 -7.68 -18.27 5.24
C LEU A 75 -7.18 -18.35 6.68
N TYR A 76 -5.94 -17.92 6.91
CA TYR A 76 -5.36 -17.94 8.25
C TYR A 76 -4.66 -16.64 8.61
N THR A 77 -4.81 -16.26 9.88
CA THR A 77 -3.93 -15.30 10.55
C THR A 77 -2.91 -16.08 11.37
N PHE A 78 -1.63 -15.77 11.19
CA PHE A 78 -0.52 -16.36 11.94
C PHE A 78 0.06 -15.35 12.92
N CYS A 79 0.47 -15.84 14.09
CA CYS A 79 1.33 -15.13 15.01
C CYS A 79 2.59 -15.95 15.27
N LEU A 80 3.75 -15.33 15.09
CA LEU A 80 5.05 -15.93 15.36
C LEU A 80 5.78 -15.14 16.45
N GLU A 81 6.68 -15.79 17.14
CA GLU A 81 7.66 -15.15 18.01
C GLU A 81 8.74 -14.46 17.17
N ALA A 82 8.99 -13.17 17.39
CA ALA A 82 9.96 -12.43 16.60
C ALA A 82 11.42 -12.86 16.89
N GLY A 83 11.68 -13.39 18.08
CA GLY A 83 13.01 -13.87 18.50
C GLY A 83 13.49 -15.10 17.73
N GLY A 84 12.66 -16.12 17.63
CA GLY A 84 13.00 -17.45 17.10
C GLY A 84 12.13 -17.92 15.93
N GLY A 85 11.14 -17.16 15.48
CA GLY A 85 10.29 -17.52 14.34
C GLY A 85 9.23 -18.58 14.62
N ARG A 86 9.14 -19.08 15.87
CA ARG A 86 8.20 -20.13 16.23
C ARG A 86 6.76 -19.64 16.15
N ILE A 87 5.89 -20.42 15.49
CA ILE A 87 4.45 -20.15 15.45
C ILE A 87 3.87 -20.28 16.85
N GLN A 88 3.28 -19.20 17.37
CA GLN A 88 2.61 -19.14 18.66
C GLN A 88 1.16 -19.58 18.53
N TRP A 89 0.48 -19.11 17.50
CA TRP A 89 -0.88 -19.49 17.16
C TRP A 89 -1.17 -19.28 15.68
N LYS A 90 -2.20 -19.94 15.22
CA LYS A 90 -2.77 -19.88 13.88
C LYS A 90 -4.28 -19.91 14.00
N GLN A 91 -4.96 -18.89 13.48
CA GLN A 91 -6.42 -18.80 13.54
C GLN A 91 -7.02 -18.81 12.13
N GLU A 92 -7.96 -19.73 11.92
CA GLU A 92 -8.71 -19.81 10.68
C GLU A 92 -9.76 -18.70 10.64
N ALA A 93 -9.78 -17.95 9.54
CA ALA A 93 -10.83 -16.98 9.26
C ALA A 93 -11.94 -17.65 8.41
N PRO A 94 -13.22 -17.29 8.61
CA PRO A 94 -14.28 -17.76 7.72
C PRO A 94 -13.98 -17.37 6.26
N ARG A 95 -14.33 -18.26 5.34
CA ARG A 95 -14.24 -17.98 3.90
C ARG A 95 -15.62 -18.19 3.26
N SER A 96 -16.46 -17.15 3.33
CA SER A 96 -17.85 -17.22 2.86
C SER A 96 -17.97 -17.14 1.33
N ARG A 97 -16.93 -16.65 0.65
CA ARG A 97 -16.88 -16.50 -0.82
C ARG A 97 -15.45 -16.55 -1.33
N ARG A 98 -15.31 -16.48 -2.65
CA ARG A 98 -14.02 -16.27 -3.34
C ARG A 98 -14.16 -15.05 -4.24
N GLU A 99 -13.47 -13.97 -3.92
CA GLU A 99 -13.45 -12.77 -4.76
C GLU A 99 -12.65 -13.03 -6.04
N LYS A 100 -13.02 -12.34 -7.12
CA LYS A 100 -12.22 -12.35 -8.34
C LYS A 100 -10.92 -11.59 -8.08
N LEU A 101 -9.80 -12.19 -8.45
CA LEU A 101 -8.47 -11.62 -8.24
C LEU A 101 -7.69 -11.55 -9.55
N HIS A 102 -6.90 -10.51 -9.71
CA HIS A 102 -5.85 -10.46 -10.71
C HIS A 102 -4.78 -11.51 -10.38
N THR A 103 -4.08 -12.02 -11.39
CA THR A 103 -3.06 -13.09 -11.24
C THR A 103 -1.92 -12.73 -10.28
N LEU A 104 -1.60 -11.45 -10.12
CA LEU A 104 -0.59 -10.94 -9.18
C LEU A 104 -1.15 -10.65 -7.77
N ASN A 105 -2.46 -10.82 -7.56
CA ASN A 105 -3.09 -10.61 -6.25
C ASN A 105 -3.38 -11.95 -5.56
N HIS A 106 -3.57 -11.90 -4.25
CA HIS A 106 -3.77 -13.10 -3.43
C HIS A 106 -4.87 -12.85 -2.37
N PRO A 107 -5.67 -13.85 -1.96
CA PRO A 107 -6.69 -13.67 -0.91
C PRO A 107 -6.12 -13.19 0.43
N ALA A 108 -4.82 -13.43 0.66
CA ALA A 108 -4.05 -12.98 1.82
C ALA A 108 -3.03 -11.89 1.43
N SER A 109 -3.40 -10.94 0.57
CA SER A 109 -2.60 -9.74 0.25
C SER A 109 -2.69 -8.65 1.32
N PRO A 110 -3.86 -8.35 1.91
CA PRO A 110 -3.94 -7.33 2.95
C PRO A 110 -3.05 -7.68 4.14
N THR A 111 -2.24 -6.70 4.56
CA THR A 111 -1.35 -6.82 5.71
C THR A 111 -2.13 -6.49 6.98
N PRO A 112 -1.99 -7.25 8.06
CA PRO A 112 -2.57 -6.92 9.35
C PRO A 112 -2.09 -5.58 9.90
N VAL A 113 -2.82 -5.05 10.88
CA VAL A 113 -2.36 -3.97 11.75
C VAL A 113 -2.54 -4.40 13.20
N ALA A 114 -1.65 -3.95 14.09
CA ALA A 114 -1.70 -4.31 15.50
C ALA A 114 -1.54 -3.08 16.40
N ASP A 115 -2.16 -3.12 17.57
CA ASP A 115 -1.81 -2.30 18.72
C ASP A 115 -1.11 -3.16 19.80
N ASP A 116 -0.91 -2.63 20.99
CA ASP A 116 -0.19 -3.33 22.06
C ASP A 116 -0.87 -4.64 22.50
N ASP A 117 -2.19 -4.73 22.40
CA ASP A 117 -3.00 -5.83 22.92
C ASP A 117 -3.65 -6.70 21.86
N ASN A 118 -3.84 -6.17 20.64
CA ASN A 118 -4.69 -6.78 19.65
C ASN A 118 -4.11 -6.70 18.23
N VAL A 119 -4.56 -7.63 17.39
CA VAL A 119 -4.30 -7.61 15.93
C VAL A 119 -5.62 -7.57 15.18
N TYR A 120 -5.61 -6.86 14.07
CA TYR A 120 -6.75 -6.66 13.18
C TYR A 120 -6.36 -7.11 11.78
N THR A 121 -7.16 -8.01 11.20
CA THR A 121 -6.90 -8.59 9.88
C THR A 121 -8.09 -8.36 8.96
N PHE A 122 -7.80 -8.16 7.70
CA PHE A 122 -8.81 -8.06 6.65
C PHE A 122 -8.57 -9.13 5.60
N PHE A 123 -9.63 -9.87 5.28
CA PHE A 123 -9.66 -10.80 4.15
C PHE A 123 -10.77 -10.39 3.20
N PRO A 124 -10.49 -10.08 1.93
CA PRO A 124 -11.54 -9.74 0.96
C PRO A 124 -12.63 -10.79 0.84
N ASP A 125 -12.27 -12.07 0.99
CA ASP A 125 -13.20 -13.19 0.93
C ASP A 125 -14.13 -13.32 2.15
N PHE A 126 -13.93 -12.48 3.18
CA PHE A 126 -14.77 -12.47 4.39
C PHE A 126 -15.09 -11.07 4.91
N GLY A 127 -14.08 -10.29 5.29
CA GLY A 127 -14.21 -9.02 6.00
C GLY A 127 -13.13 -8.82 7.06
N LEU A 128 -13.44 -8.04 8.09
CA LEU A 128 -12.53 -7.71 9.19
C LEU A 128 -12.67 -8.69 10.36
N LEU A 129 -11.54 -8.98 11.02
CA LEU A 129 -11.47 -9.78 12.25
C LEU A 129 -10.50 -9.12 13.23
N SER A 130 -10.77 -9.28 14.52
CA SER A 130 -9.83 -8.90 15.58
C SER A 130 -9.56 -10.08 16.49
N TYR A 131 -8.27 -10.20 16.87
CA TYR A 131 -7.79 -11.19 17.83
C TYR A 131 -7.01 -10.49 18.94
N THR A 132 -7.03 -11.07 20.14
CA THR A 132 -6.05 -10.72 21.18
C THR A 132 -4.64 -11.14 20.76
N ARG A 133 -3.62 -10.64 21.45
CA ARG A 133 -2.23 -11.10 21.24
C ARG A 133 -2.08 -12.63 21.34
N ASP A 134 -2.91 -13.27 22.18
CA ASP A 134 -2.87 -14.72 22.39
C ASP A 134 -3.74 -15.52 21.42
N GLY A 135 -4.31 -14.84 20.39
CA GLY A 135 -5.03 -15.45 19.31
C GLY A 135 -6.52 -15.73 19.60
N LYS A 136 -7.05 -15.27 20.74
CA LYS A 136 -8.50 -15.36 21.01
C LYS A 136 -9.23 -14.35 20.12
N GLU A 137 -10.22 -14.83 19.35
CA GLU A 137 -11.07 -13.94 18.56
C GLU A 137 -11.87 -13.01 19.49
N ARG A 138 -11.89 -11.73 19.17
CA ARG A 138 -12.61 -10.68 19.89
C ARG A 138 -13.92 -10.35 19.21
N TRP A 139 -13.84 -10.08 17.91
CA TRP A 139 -14.99 -9.77 17.07
C TRP A 139 -14.67 -10.04 15.60
N ARG A 140 -15.73 -10.15 14.79
CA ARG A 140 -15.67 -10.25 13.34
C ARG A 140 -16.74 -9.39 12.69
N LEU A 141 -16.44 -8.84 11.53
CA LEU A 141 -17.36 -8.04 10.72
C LEU A 141 -17.31 -8.53 9.28
N PRO A 142 -18.32 -9.30 8.81
CA PRO A 142 -18.43 -9.65 7.40
C PRO A 142 -18.60 -8.40 6.54
N LEU A 143 -17.86 -8.32 5.43
CA LEU A 143 -17.92 -7.24 4.46
C LEU A 143 -17.87 -7.82 3.04
N GLY A 144 -18.40 -7.10 2.05
CA GLY A 144 -18.45 -7.52 0.65
C GLY A 144 -19.78 -8.19 0.28
N PRO A 145 -19.92 -8.77 -0.94
CA PRO A 145 -18.90 -8.91 -1.96
C PRO A 145 -18.40 -7.58 -2.50
N PHE A 146 -17.19 -7.60 -3.08
CA PHE A 146 -16.55 -6.43 -3.64
C PHE A 146 -16.49 -6.48 -5.16
N ASN A 147 -16.51 -5.33 -5.81
CA ASN A 147 -16.40 -5.20 -7.26
C ASN A 147 -15.13 -4.41 -7.63
N ASN A 148 -13.98 -5.01 -7.39
CA ASN A 148 -12.69 -4.42 -7.77
C ASN A 148 -12.05 -5.30 -8.86
N VAL A 149 -11.73 -4.72 -10.01
CA VAL A 149 -11.21 -5.43 -11.18
C VAL A 149 -9.91 -6.20 -10.90
N TYR A 150 -9.11 -5.75 -9.93
CA TYR A 150 -7.87 -6.41 -9.50
C TYR A 150 -8.04 -7.28 -8.25
N GLY A 151 -9.19 -7.17 -7.57
CA GLY A 151 -9.39 -7.64 -6.20
C GLY A 151 -8.83 -6.68 -5.16
N ILE A 152 -9.47 -6.64 -3.99
CA ILE A 152 -9.08 -5.72 -2.90
C ILE A 152 -7.72 -6.13 -2.31
N GLY A 153 -6.75 -5.22 -2.31
CA GLY A 153 -5.41 -5.41 -1.75
C GLY A 153 -5.06 -4.43 -0.63
N VAL A 154 -5.97 -3.53 -0.27
CA VAL A 154 -5.76 -2.52 0.78
C VAL A 154 -5.60 -3.15 2.15
N SER A 155 -4.75 -2.56 2.99
CA SER A 155 -4.56 -2.97 4.38
C SER A 155 -5.33 -2.08 5.34
N PRO A 156 -5.86 -2.60 6.47
CA PRO A 156 -6.45 -1.78 7.51
C PRO A 156 -5.38 -0.92 8.21
N VAL A 157 -5.80 0.23 8.74
CA VAL A 157 -4.96 1.08 9.58
C VAL A 157 -5.70 1.45 10.88
N LEU A 158 -4.95 1.84 11.90
CA LEU A 158 -5.50 2.33 13.16
C LEU A 158 -5.45 3.85 13.19
N ALA A 159 -6.57 4.47 13.56
CA ALA A 159 -6.66 5.91 13.82
C ALA A 159 -7.51 6.10 15.08
N ASP A 160 -7.02 6.81 16.07
CA ASP A 160 -7.68 7.02 17.37
C ASP A 160 -8.22 5.69 17.96
N ASP A 161 -9.52 5.54 18.16
CA ASP A 161 -10.19 4.34 18.67
C ASP A 161 -10.81 3.44 17.58
N VAL A 162 -10.51 3.69 16.31
CA VAL A 162 -11.08 2.95 15.18
C VAL A 162 -10.05 2.20 14.33
N VAL A 163 -10.51 1.12 13.71
CA VAL A 163 -9.88 0.46 12.57
C VAL A 163 -10.49 1.05 11.31
N VAL A 164 -9.67 1.57 10.41
CA VAL A 164 -10.10 2.19 9.16
C VAL A 164 -9.77 1.28 7.97
N LEU A 165 -10.71 1.15 7.06
CA LEU A 165 -10.57 0.41 5.82
C LEU A 165 -11.10 1.24 4.66
N VAL A 166 -10.31 1.37 3.60
CA VAL A 166 -10.71 2.01 2.33
C VAL A 166 -11.07 0.91 1.35
N ILE A 167 -12.25 0.98 0.76
CA ILE A 167 -12.70 0.06 -0.29
C ILE A 167 -12.97 0.86 -1.55
N ASP A 168 -11.93 1.01 -2.35
CA ASP A 168 -12.02 1.61 -3.67
C ASP A 168 -12.24 0.50 -4.71
N GLN A 169 -13.34 0.57 -5.43
CA GLN A 169 -13.82 -0.44 -6.36
C GLN A 169 -14.53 0.23 -7.54
N ASP A 170 -14.91 -0.52 -8.57
CA ASP A 170 -15.50 0.06 -9.77
C ASP A 170 -16.78 0.84 -9.50
N ARG A 171 -17.50 0.47 -8.42
CA ARG A 171 -18.74 1.14 -8.00
C ARG A 171 -18.93 1.04 -6.50
N ASN A 172 -19.63 2.04 -5.96
CA ASN A 172 -19.97 2.09 -4.54
C ASN A 172 -18.72 2.02 -3.63
N SER A 173 -17.67 2.69 -4.03
CA SER A 173 -16.47 2.87 -3.22
C SER A 173 -16.80 3.57 -1.92
N PHE A 174 -16.14 3.17 -0.84
CA PHE A 174 -16.37 3.76 0.48
C PHE A 174 -15.12 3.70 1.37
N ILE A 175 -15.11 4.53 2.39
CA ILE A 175 -14.22 4.42 3.54
C ILE A 175 -15.06 4.07 4.77
N LEU A 176 -14.54 3.17 5.60
CA LEU A 176 -15.23 2.60 6.76
C LEU A 176 -14.36 2.73 8.00
N ALA A 177 -14.96 3.12 9.13
CA ALA A 177 -14.33 3.05 10.44
C ALA A 177 -15.13 2.14 11.38
N VAL A 178 -14.40 1.26 12.03
CA VAL A 178 -14.93 0.22 12.94
C VAL A 178 -14.28 0.38 14.30
N GLY A 179 -15.06 0.38 15.37
CA GLY A 179 -14.53 0.48 16.73
C GLY A 179 -13.56 -0.66 17.06
N ARG A 180 -12.35 -0.32 17.54
CA ARG A 180 -11.31 -1.31 17.90
C ARG A 180 -11.81 -2.30 18.95
N GLY A 181 -12.63 -1.82 19.90
CA GLY A 181 -13.07 -2.60 21.04
C GLY A 181 -14.14 -3.63 20.72
N ASP A 182 -15.11 -3.30 19.87
CA ASP A 182 -16.36 -4.03 19.70
C ASP A 182 -16.69 -4.46 18.26
N GLY A 183 -15.91 -4.02 17.28
CA GLY A 183 -16.13 -4.37 15.88
C GLY A 183 -17.35 -3.70 15.24
N LYS A 184 -17.98 -2.73 15.89
CA LYS A 184 -19.15 -2.03 15.36
C LYS A 184 -18.74 -0.89 14.45
N VAL A 185 -19.45 -0.74 13.33
CA VAL A 185 -19.27 0.40 12.43
C VAL A 185 -19.57 1.69 13.20
N ARG A 186 -18.61 2.60 13.21
CA ARG A 186 -18.76 3.95 13.75
C ARG A 186 -19.31 4.89 12.69
N TRP A 187 -18.72 4.82 11.50
CA TRP A 187 -19.16 5.56 10.33
C TRP A 187 -18.73 4.87 9.03
N GLN A 188 -19.43 5.18 7.97
CA GLN A 188 -19.08 4.80 6.60
C GLN A 188 -19.40 5.98 5.69
N LYS A 189 -18.47 6.36 4.82
CA LYS A 189 -18.66 7.45 3.87
C LYS A 189 -18.46 6.96 2.43
N PRO A 190 -19.33 7.37 1.50
CA PRO A 190 -19.15 7.05 0.09
C PRO A 190 -17.94 7.80 -0.50
N ARG A 191 -17.30 7.19 -1.48
CA ARG A 191 -16.21 7.76 -2.30
C ARG A 191 -16.60 7.67 -3.77
N PRO A 192 -17.53 8.52 -4.24
CA PRO A 192 -18.21 8.33 -5.53
C PRO A 192 -17.28 8.48 -6.74
N GLU A 193 -16.17 9.21 -6.62
CA GLU A 193 -15.19 9.42 -7.69
C GLU A 193 -14.09 8.34 -7.72
N ALA A 194 -14.02 7.49 -6.69
CA ALA A 194 -12.99 6.47 -6.59
C ALA A 194 -13.35 5.25 -7.44
N LEU A 195 -12.39 4.83 -8.27
CA LEU A 195 -12.41 3.59 -9.05
C LEU A 195 -11.57 2.52 -8.34
N SER A 196 -11.48 1.34 -8.93
CA SER A 196 -10.68 0.24 -8.40
C SER A 196 -9.23 0.67 -8.11
N GLY A 197 -8.92 0.69 -6.82
CA GLY A 197 -7.63 1.08 -6.27
C GLY A 197 -7.20 0.14 -5.14
N ALA A 198 -5.99 0.34 -4.62
CA ALA A 198 -5.44 -0.46 -3.52
C ALA A 198 -4.53 0.37 -2.59
N SER A 199 -4.64 1.70 -2.61
CA SER A 199 -3.83 2.55 -1.74
C SER A 199 -4.26 2.40 -0.29
N THR A 200 -3.35 1.94 0.56
CA THR A 200 -3.55 1.92 2.01
C THR A 200 -3.42 3.34 2.55
N PRO A 201 -4.38 3.85 3.34
CA PRO A 201 -4.32 5.20 3.87
C PRO A 201 -3.21 5.37 4.92
N VAL A 202 -2.85 6.62 5.20
CA VAL A 202 -1.97 6.99 6.32
C VAL A 202 -2.67 7.94 7.26
N VAL A 203 -2.15 8.08 8.48
CA VAL A 203 -2.79 8.83 9.55
C VAL A 203 -1.92 10.00 9.96
N ILE A 204 -2.50 11.18 10.08
CA ILE A 204 -1.87 12.34 10.71
C ILE A 204 -2.44 12.44 12.12
N GLU A 205 -1.63 12.08 13.11
CA GLU A 205 -1.99 12.23 14.52
C GLU A 205 -2.00 13.72 14.91
N ARG A 206 -3.03 14.10 15.67
CA ARG A 206 -3.24 15.47 16.10
C ARG A 206 -3.51 15.50 17.61
N PRO A 207 -2.53 15.82 18.44
CA PRO A 207 -2.68 15.82 19.89
C PRO A 207 -3.87 16.67 20.36
N GLY A 208 -4.82 16.03 21.04
CA GLY A 208 -6.04 16.69 21.57
C GLY A 208 -7.16 16.92 20.56
N GLU A 209 -6.97 16.52 19.29
CA GLU A 209 -7.97 16.60 18.22
C GLU A 209 -8.09 15.26 17.51
N PRO A 210 -9.18 15.01 16.75
CA PRO A 210 -9.29 13.80 15.93
C PRO A 210 -8.16 13.74 14.90
N SER A 211 -7.57 12.56 14.75
CA SER A 211 -6.58 12.30 13.70
C SER A 211 -7.20 12.46 12.31
N TRP A 212 -6.38 12.80 11.34
CA TRP A 212 -6.77 12.83 9.93
C TRP A 212 -6.32 11.55 9.23
N ILE A 213 -7.19 11.02 8.38
CA ILE A 213 -6.93 9.84 7.55
C ILE A 213 -6.75 10.32 6.11
N LEU A 214 -5.51 10.26 5.59
CA LEU A 214 -5.23 10.59 4.20
C LEU A 214 -5.44 9.37 3.33
N ALA A 215 -6.39 9.45 2.43
CA ALA A 215 -6.79 8.35 1.56
C ALA A 215 -6.78 8.79 0.08
N PRO A 216 -5.72 8.49 -0.68
CA PRO A 216 -5.70 8.68 -2.12
C PRO A 216 -6.75 7.82 -2.80
N SER A 217 -7.37 8.37 -3.84
CA SER A 217 -8.25 7.65 -4.76
C SER A 217 -8.01 8.12 -6.19
N SER A 218 -8.79 7.62 -7.13
CA SER A 218 -8.77 8.12 -8.52
C SER A 218 -9.00 9.62 -8.54
N PHE A 219 -8.10 10.33 -9.20
CA PHE A 219 -8.15 11.77 -9.47
C PHE A 219 -7.97 12.69 -8.25
N ARG A 220 -8.06 12.16 -7.01
CA ARG A 220 -8.01 12.99 -5.81
C ARG A 220 -7.43 12.26 -4.59
N MET A 221 -7.03 13.02 -3.59
CA MET A 221 -6.73 12.54 -2.25
C MET A 221 -7.58 13.32 -1.26
N ASP A 222 -8.20 12.60 -0.34
CA ASP A 222 -9.01 13.18 0.73
C ASP A 222 -8.33 13.02 2.08
N ALA A 223 -8.56 13.99 2.97
CA ALA A 223 -8.32 13.87 4.40
C ALA A 223 -9.67 13.76 5.12
N TYR A 224 -9.89 12.67 5.81
CA TYR A 224 -11.09 12.43 6.61
C TYR A 224 -10.80 12.56 8.11
N SER A 225 -11.75 13.07 8.86
CA SER A 225 -11.73 13.02 10.32
C SER A 225 -11.90 11.56 10.81
N ALA A 226 -11.03 11.11 11.69
CA ALA A 226 -11.15 9.77 12.29
C ALA A 226 -12.42 9.63 13.16
N ARG A 227 -12.94 10.74 13.73
CA ARG A 227 -14.10 10.76 14.62
C ARG A 227 -15.40 10.40 13.91
N ASP A 228 -15.64 10.99 12.71
CA ASP A 228 -16.95 10.98 12.05
C ASP A 228 -16.90 10.73 10.53
N GLY A 229 -15.68 10.65 9.97
CA GLY A 229 -15.45 10.43 8.55
C GLY A 229 -15.78 11.61 7.65
N GLU A 230 -15.98 12.81 8.22
CA GLU A 230 -16.18 14.01 7.40
C GLU A 230 -14.90 14.35 6.64
N ALA A 231 -15.05 14.70 5.37
CA ALA A 231 -13.93 15.18 4.56
C ALA A 231 -13.54 16.57 5.03
N ILE A 232 -12.29 16.73 5.46
CA ILE A 232 -11.75 17.97 6.01
C ILE A 232 -11.17 18.83 4.90
N TRP A 233 -10.41 18.21 4.00
CA TRP A 233 -9.85 18.82 2.81
C TRP A 233 -9.55 17.76 1.75
N TRP A 234 -9.33 18.20 0.51
CA TRP A 234 -8.94 17.31 -0.59
C TRP A 234 -8.12 18.05 -1.64
N VAL A 235 -7.41 17.28 -2.46
CA VAL A 235 -6.69 17.77 -3.65
C VAL A 235 -7.11 16.97 -4.87
N HIS A 236 -7.25 17.64 -6.01
CA HIS A 236 -7.53 17.02 -7.31
C HIS A 236 -6.27 16.94 -8.19
N GLY A 237 -6.41 16.26 -9.33
CA GLY A 237 -5.36 16.16 -10.35
C GLY A 237 -4.39 15.00 -10.15
N LEU A 238 -4.77 14.00 -9.34
CA LEU A 238 -4.01 12.77 -9.19
C LEU A 238 -4.28 11.80 -10.35
N PRO A 239 -3.41 10.78 -10.53
CA PRO A 239 -3.65 9.69 -11.47
C PRO A 239 -4.96 8.93 -11.20
N SER A 240 -5.44 8.21 -12.21
CA SER A 240 -6.68 7.43 -12.08
C SER A 240 -6.51 6.14 -11.26
N GLU A 241 -5.35 5.51 -11.28
CA GLU A 241 -5.06 4.32 -10.46
C GLU A 241 -4.09 4.65 -9.32
N MET A 242 -4.57 4.52 -8.10
CA MET A 242 -3.82 4.74 -6.88
C MET A 242 -3.61 3.42 -6.14
N LYS A 243 -2.36 2.92 -6.14
CA LYS A 243 -1.96 1.67 -5.46
C LYS A 243 -0.87 1.92 -4.42
N SER A 244 -0.09 2.98 -4.61
CA SER A 244 0.99 3.40 -3.72
C SER A 244 0.44 3.99 -2.42
N VAL A 245 1.06 3.66 -1.30
CA VAL A 245 0.81 4.29 0.01
C VAL A 245 1.36 5.71 -0.03
N PRO A 246 0.62 6.74 0.39
CA PRO A 246 1.20 8.06 0.57
C PRO A 246 2.29 8.05 1.64
N VAL A 247 3.31 8.87 1.47
CA VAL A 247 4.41 8.99 2.44
C VAL A 247 4.43 10.40 2.99
N ILE A 248 4.42 10.53 4.31
CA ILE A 248 4.57 11.82 5.00
C ILE A 248 6.00 11.92 5.49
N ALA A 249 6.68 13.02 5.13
CA ALA A 249 8.01 13.35 5.63
C ALA A 249 8.08 14.85 5.93
N GLY A 250 8.17 15.20 7.20
CA GLY A 250 7.99 16.58 7.67
C GLY A 250 6.60 17.11 7.31
N ASP A 251 6.53 18.27 6.70
CA ASP A 251 5.29 18.92 6.26
C ASP A 251 4.87 18.52 4.84
N LEU A 252 5.56 17.58 4.21
CA LEU A 252 5.31 17.16 2.84
C LEU A 252 4.64 15.79 2.79
N VAL A 253 3.69 15.66 1.87
CA VAL A 253 3.05 14.39 1.49
C VAL A 253 3.42 14.05 0.06
N TYR A 254 3.92 12.84 -0.15
CA TYR A 254 4.32 12.29 -1.44
C TYR A 254 3.33 11.22 -1.85
N VAL A 255 2.72 11.39 -3.01
CA VAL A 255 1.67 10.49 -3.55
C VAL A 255 2.01 10.13 -4.98
N SER A 256 2.15 8.85 -5.29
CA SER A 256 2.39 8.39 -6.66
C SER A 256 1.26 7.49 -7.16
N GLY A 257 0.98 7.60 -8.45
CA GLY A 257 0.03 6.72 -9.13
C GLY A 257 0.38 6.56 -10.60
N PHE A 258 -0.03 5.43 -11.13
CA PHE A 258 0.22 5.04 -12.52
C PHE A 258 -0.95 4.22 -13.03
N ASN A 259 -1.44 4.54 -14.21
CA ASN A 259 -2.47 3.78 -14.90
C ASN A 259 -1.86 3.03 -16.11
N THR A 260 -1.72 3.70 -17.23
CA THR A 260 -1.14 3.12 -18.44
C THR A 260 -0.04 4.04 -19.00
N PRO A 261 0.82 3.54 -19.91
CA PRO A 261 1.81 4.39 -20.58
C PRO A 261 1.20 5.53 -21.38
N GLU A 262 -0.05 5.42 -21.80
CA GLU A 262 -0.79 6.47 -22.51
C GLU A 262 -1.10 7.68 -21.61
N ASN A 263 -1.03 7.51 -20.29
CA ASN A 263 -1.17 8.59 -19.32
C ASN A 263 0.17 9.30 -18.99
N ASP A 264 1.28 8.88 -19.62
CA ASP A 264 2.54 9.61 -19.49
C ASP A 264 2.45 10.94 -20.26
N PRO A 265 3.08 12.02 -19.77
CA PRO A 265 3.09 13.31 -20.45
C PRO A 265 3.55 13.21 -21.90
N GLY A 266 2.77 13.79 -22.80
CA GLY A 266 3.05 13.78 -24.23
C GLY A 266 2.71 12.47 -24.95
N ARG A 267 2.12 11.50 -24.25
CA ARG A 267 1.61 10.25 -24.85
C ARG A 267 0.10 10.16 -24.86
N GLN A 268 -0.59 11.13 -24.24
CA GLN A 268 -2.04 11.15 -24.20
C GLN A 268 -2.63 11.18 -25.61
N VAL A 269 -3.67 10.40 -25.81
CA VAL A 269 -4.39 10.29 -27.07
C VAL A 269 -5.69 11.07 -26.94
N ALA A 270 -5.92 11.98 -27.87
CA ALA A 270 -7.21 12.65 -27.98
C ALA A 270 -8.31 11.61 -28.30
N LEU A 271 -9.28 11.51 -27.42
CA LEU A 271 -10.48 10.70 -27.64
C LEU A 271 -11.65 11.61 -28.05
N PRO A 272 -12.61 11.08 -28.84
CA PRO A 272 -13.79 11.85 -29.23
C PRO A 272 -14.67 12.18 -28.01
N THR A 273 -15.40 13.27 -28.08
CA THR A 273 -16.52 13.55 -27.19
C THR A 273 -17.60 12.47 -27.34
N TRP A 274 -18.53 12.40 -26.40
CA TRP A 274 -19.64 11.44 -26.49
C TRP A 274 -20.46 11.60 -27.75
N GLN A 275 -20.76 12.85 -28.15
CA GLN A 275 -21.51 13.15 -29.36
C GLN A 275 -20.78 12.74 -30.62
N GLU A 276 -19.47 12.97 -30.71
CA GLU A 276 -18.65 12.52 -31.82
C GLU A 276 -18.53 10.99 -31.87
N LEU A 277 -18.46 10.32 -30.70
CA LEU A 277 -18.44 8.87 -30.61
C LEU A 277 -19.75 8.27 -31.14
N LEU A 278 -20.91 8.77 -30.66
CA LEU A 278 -22.22 8.36 -31.16
C LEU A 278 -22.38 8.56 -32.66
N ALA A 279 -21.99 9.74 -33.15
CA ALA A 279 -22.09 10.06 -34.58
C ALA A 279 -21.25 9.12 -35.47
N ARG A 280 -20.15 8.61 -34.92
CA ARG A 280 -19.22 7.74 -35.65
C ARG A 280 -19.56 6.25 -35.50
N ASP A 281 -19.88 5.80 -34.30
CA ASP A 281 -19.87 4.39 -33.93
C ASP A 281 -21.27 3.83 -33.57
N ASP A 282 -22.27 4.63 -33.18
CA ASP A 282 -23.64 4.16 -32.87
C ASP A 282 -24.39 3.78 -34.17
N SER A 283 -24.16 2.55 -34.62
CA SER A 283 -24.69 2.05 -35.88
C SER A 283 -26.17 1.68 -35.79
N ASN A 284 -26.66 1.24 -34.63
CA ASN A 284 -28.03 0.86 -34.38
C ASN A 284 -28.92 2.02 -33.92
N LYS A 285 -28.33 3.19 -33.60
CA LYS A 285 -28.98 4.44 -33.18
C LYS A 285 -29.79 4.30 -31.88
N ASP A 286 -29.32 3.46 -30.91
CA ASP A 286 -29.99 3.28 -29.62
C ASP A 286 -29.50 4.27 -28.54
N GLY A 287 -28.53 5.15 -28.87
CA GLY A 287 -27.99 6.15 -27.98
C GLY A 287 -26.99 5.59 -26.95
N ALA A 288 -26.49 4.39 -27.17
CA ALA A 288 -25.43 3.74 -26.41
C ALA A 288 -24.40 3.15 -27.38
N ILE A 289 -23.24 2.72 -26.89
CA ILE A 289 -22.22 2.07 -27.73
C ILE A 289 -22.00 0.66 -27.22
N GLN A 290 -22.12 -0.33 -28.11
CA GLN A 290 -21.73 -1.71 -27.86
C GLN A 290 -20.27 -1.93 -28.26
N GLN A 291 -19.61 -2.97 -27.72
CA GLN A 291 -18.19 -3.24 -28.01
C GLN A 291 -17.94 -3.46 -29.51
N GLU A 292 -18.87 -4.11 -30.19
CA GLU A 292 -18.78 -4.42 -31.61
C GLU A 292 -18.82 -3.16 -32.48
N GLU A 293 -19.56 -2.15 -32.06
CA GLU A 293 -19.76 -0.89 -32.77
C GLU A 293 -18.52 0.00 -32.74
N LEU A 294 -17.68 -0.09 -31.70
CA LEU A 294 -16.47 0.71 -31.63
C LEU A 294 -15.57 0.48 -32.81
N SER A 295 -15.25 1.54 -33.56
CA SER A 295 -14.30 1.50 -34.69
C SER A 295 -12.84 1.50 -34.24
N ASP A 296 -12.52 2.10 -33.09
CA ASP A 296 -11.16 2.17 -32.55
C ASP A 296 -10.77 0.90 -31.79
N ALA A 297 -9.81 0.15 -32.36
CA ALA A 297 -9.32 -1.10 -31.77
C ALA A 297 -8.64 -0.90 -30.39
N ARG A 298 -8.09 0.27 -30.11
CA ARG A 298 -7.48 0.60 -28.83
C ARG A 298 -8.56 0.71 -27.77
N THR A 299 -9.61 1.46 -28.02
CA THR A 299 -10.77 1.58 -27.12
C THR A 299 -11.41 0.23 -26.86
N LYS A 300 -11.55 -0.63 -27.91
CA LYS A 300 -12.02 -2.01 -27.72
C LYS A 300 -11.20 -2.81 -26.73
N LYS A 301 -9.88 -2.65 -26.70
CA LYS A 301 -8.99 -3.33 -25.76
C LYS A 301 -9.29 -2.99 -24.30
N TYR A 302 -9.76 -1.76 -24.05
CA TYR A 302 -10.09 -1.28 -22.72
C TYR A 302 -11.56 -1.48 -22.34
N TRP A 303 -12.35 -2.18 -23.16
CA TRP A 303 -13.78 -2.35 -22.96
C TRP A 303 -14.17 -2.74 -21.53
N GLY A 304 -13.50 -3.73 -20.94
CA GLY A 304 -13.81 -4.21 -19.58
C GLY A 304 -13.55 -3.18 -18.45
N PHE A 305 -12.82 -2.08 -18.76
CA PHE A 305 -12.61 -0.95 -17.85
C PHE A 305 -13.57 0.21 -18.15
N ILE A 306 -14.20 0.23 -19.33
CA ILE A 306 -15.14 1.27 -19.75
C ILE A 306 -16.57 0.85 -19.39
N ASP A 307 -16.99 -0.37 -19.75
CA ASP A 307 -18.28 -0.94 -19.34
C ASP A 307 -18.23 -1.36 -17.87
N THR A 308 -18.17 -0.36 -17.00
CA THR A 308 -18.09 -0.58 -15.54
C THR A 308 -19.37 -1.23 -15.00
N ARG A 309 -20.47 -1.22 -15.75
CA ARG A 309 -21.75 -1.84 -15.38
C ARG A 309 -21.91 -3.28 -15.89
N GLY A 310 -20.99 -3.74 -16.72
CA GLY A 310 -21.02 -5.09 -17.27
C GLY A 310 -22.29 -5.38 -18.08
N ARG A 311 -22.83 -4.36 -18.78
CA ARG A 311 -24.09 -4.46 -19.53
C ARG A 311 -23.89 -4.82 -20.99
N GLY A 312 -22.64 -4.91 -21.45
CA GLY A 312 -22.30 -5.10 -22.86
C GLY A 312 -22.50 -3.83 -23.69
N LYS A 313 -22.77 -2.70 -23.05
CA LYS A 313 -22.90 -1.38 -23.67
C LYS A 313 -22.48 -0.28 -22.71
N ILE A 314 -21.98 0.82 -23.23
CA ILE A 314 -21.59 2.01 -22.47
C ILE A 314 -22.54 3.18 -22.79
N GLU A 315 -22.70 4.05 -21.82
CA GLU A 315 -23.49 5.28 -21.89
C GLU A 315 -22.58 6.49 -21.65
N GLU A 316 -23.13 7.69 -21.78
CA GLU A 316 -22.38 8.95 -21.72
C GLU A 316 -21.55 9.11 -20.45
N ASP A 317 -22.06 8.72 -19.29
CA ASP A 317 -21.37 8.84 -18.01
C ASP A 317 -20.14 7.90 -17.93
N GLU A 318 -20.23 6.68 -18.44
CA GLU A 318 -19.10 5.75 -18.53
C GLU A 318 -18.03 6.24 -19.50
N TRP A 319 -18.45 6.82 -20.63
CA TRP A 319 -17.51 7.43 -21.58
C TRP A 319 -16.83 8.66 -20.99
N LYS A 320 -17.55 9.56 -20.33
CA LYS A 320 -16.97 10.72 -19.61
C LYS A 320 -15.96 10.29 -18.56
N LEU A 321 -16.27 9.21 -17.82
CA LEU A 321 -15.32 8.64 -16.87
C LEU A 321 -14.06 8.14 -17.59
N HIS A 322 -14.20 7.41 -18.69
CA HIS A 322 -13.06 6.96 -19.50
C HIS A 322 -12.22 8.13 -20.03
N LEU A 323 -12.86 9.21 -20.47
CA LEU A 323 -12.14 10.43 -20.86
C LEU A 323 -11.32 11.00 -19.69
N SER A 324 -11.88 11.03 -18.49
CA SER A 324 -11.17 11.48 -17.29
C SER A 324 -10.00 10.57 -16.94
N VAL A 325 -10.17 9.25 -17.06
CA VAL A 325 -9.09 8.26 -16.85
C VAL A 325 -7.95 8.48 -17.83
N MET A 326 -8.26 8.71 -19.12
CA MET A 326 -7.24 8.89 -20.15
C MET A 326 -6.58 10.28 -20.13
N ALA A 327 -7.24 11.27 -19.55
CA ALA A 327 -6.69 12.62 -19.37
C ALA A 327 -5.79 12.75 -18.13
N ALA A 328 -5.98 11.88 -17.12
CA ALA A 328 -5.20 11.91 -15.88
C ALA A 328 -3.73 11.54 -16.17
N GLU A 329 -2.79 12.27 -15.56
CA GLU A 329 -1.36 12.07 -15.80
C GLU A 329 -0.74 11.15 -14.75
N ASN A 330 0.07 10.17 -15.18
CA ASN A 330 0.93 9.41 -14.28
C ASN A 330 1.93 10.34 -13.61
N GLY A 331 2.21 10.10 -12.32
CA GLY A 331 3.15 10.97 -11.62
C GLY A 331 3.37 10.64 -10.16
N LEU A 332 4.43 11.22 -9.63
CA LEU A 332 4.67 11.48 -8.22
C LEU A 332 4.35 12.95 -7.98
N TYR A 333 3.46 13.20 -7.05
CA TYR A 333 2.99 14.52 -6.64
C TYR A 333 3.38 14.77 -5.20
N THR A 334 3.89 15.96 -4.92
CA THR A 334 4.27 16.34 -3.56
C THR A 334 3.48 17.57 -3.14
N PHE A 335 2.77 17.41 -2.04
CA PHE A 335 1.93 18.46 -1.47
C PHE A 335 2.50 18.90 -0.12
N GLN A 336 2.47 20.20 0.14
CA GLN A 336 2.65 20.73 1.47
C GLN A 336 1.31 20.72 2.19
N LEU A 337 1.25 20.09 3.35
CA LEU A 337 0.07 20.15 4.21
C LEU A 337 -0.04 21.55 4.82
N GLY A 338 -1.26 22.08 4.84
CA GLY A 338 -1.56 23.29 5.59
C GLY A 338 -1.46 23.08 7.09
N SER A 339 -1.19 24.14 7.85
CA SER A 339 -1.18 24.09 9.32
C SER A 339 -2.55 23.64 9.85
N PRO A 340 -2.60 22.86 10.95
CA PRO A 340 -3.83 22.56 11.65
C PRO A 340 -4.56 23.87 12.00
N GLY A 341 -5.80 24.03 11.58
CA GLY A 341 -6.60 25.25 11.80
C GLY A 341 -6.96 26.04 10.55
N ASP A 342 -6.25 25.86 9.42
CA ASP A 342 -6.57 26.52 8.14
C ASP A 342 -7.53 25.71 7.26
N ALA A 343 -8.06 24.58 7.74
CA ALA A 343 -9.00 23.74 7.01
C ALA A 343 -10.37 24.40 6.93
N THR A 344 -10.57 25.29 5.97
CA THR A 344 -11.93 25.66 5.53
C THR A 344 -12.46 24.51 4.68
N ALA A 345 -13.59 23.93 5.11
CA ALA A 345 -14.28 22.91 4.33
C ALA A 345 -14.54 23.42 2.90
N GLY A 346 -14.00 22.74 1.90
CA GLY A 346 -14.39 22.96 0.51
C GLY A 346 -13.29 23.25 -0.48
N ASP A 347 -12.15 23.84 -0.13
CA ASP A 347 -11.04 24.04 -1.04
C ASP A 347 -9.73 23.46 -0.51
N ALA A 348 -8.89 22.99 -1.44
CA ALA A 348 -7.62 22.35 -1.11
C ALA A 348 -6.77 23.23 -0.19
N THR A 349 -6.53 22.77 1.03
CA THR A 349 -5.53 23.37 1.93
C THR A 349 -4.11 22.87 1.62
N ALA A 350 -4.00 21.79 0.84
CA ALA A 350 -2.72 21.25 0.41
C ALA A 350 -2.27 21.93 -0.89
N LYS A 351 -1.05 22.48 -0.88
CA LYS A 351 -0.44 23.12 -2.03
C LYS A 351 0.49 22.15 -2.73
N LEU A 352 0.33 21.98 -4.07
CA LEU A 352 1.31 21.26 -4.89
C LEU A 352 2.65 22.01 -4.86
N VAL A 353 3.69 21.33 -4.40
CA VAL A 353 5.06 21.87 -4.32
C VAL A 353 5.84 21.54 -5.59
N TRP A 354 5.84 20.26 -5.97
CA TRP A 354 6.44 19.77 -7.20
C TRP A 354 5.82 18.45 -7.66
N LYS A 355 6.04 18.10 -8.93
CA LYS A 355 5.67 16.81 -9.50
C LYS A 355 6.81 16.22 -10.33
N TYR A 356 6.88 14.88 -10.39
CA TYR A 356 7.83 14.14 -11.23
C TYR A 356 7.10 13.02 -11.99
N GLN A 357 7.33 12.89 -13.30
CA GLN A 357 6.46 12.12 -14.19
C GLN A 357 7.21 11.11 -15.07
N ARG A 358 8.38 10.62 -14.65
CA ARG A 358 9.16 9.62 -15.40
C ARG A 358 9.37 8.37 -14.57
N ALA A 359 9.25 7.19 -15.21
CA ALA A 359 9.46 5.89 -14.59
C ALA A 359 8.67 5.71 -13.28
N VAL A 360 7.44 6.21 -13.25
CA VAL A 360 6.53 6.12 -12.10
C VAL A 360 6.14 4.65 -11.87
N PRO A 361 6.16 4.15 -10.62
CA PRO A 361 5.75 2.79 -10.31
C PRO A 361 4.23 2.60 -10.42
N GLN A 362 3.82 1.40 -10.79
CA GLN A 362 2.43 0.97 -10.73
C GLN A 362 2.08 0.35 -9.37
N LEU A 363 2.95 -0.51 -8.81
CA LEU A 363 2.69 -1.22 -7.56
C LEU A 363 3.57 -0.75 -6.39
N PRO A 364 4.91 -0.66 -6.51
CA PRO A 364 5.74 -0.28 -5.38
C PRO A 364 5.45 1.14 -4.89
N SER A 365 5.32 1.29 -3.57
CA SER A 365 5.30 2.62 -2.94
C SER A 365 6.72 3.16 -2.82
N LEU A 366 6.87 4.48 -2.84
CA LEU A 366 8.16 5.13 -2.64
C LEU A 366 8.59 5.12 -1.16
N VAL A 367 9.85 5.44 -0.92
CA VAL A 367 10.41 5.75 0.42
C VAL A 367 11.05 7.12 0.38
N VAL A 368 10.84 7.90 1.43
CA VAL A 368 11.60 9.14 1.69
C VAL A 368 12.54 8.88 2.86
N TYR A 369 13.83 8.96 2.61
CA TYR A 369 14.83 8.68 3.64
C TYR A 369 16.06 9.57 3.46
N ARG A 370 16.48 10.28 4.51
CA ARG A 370 17.61 11.21 4.50
C ARG A 370 17.54 12.22 3.35
N ASP A 371 16.40 12.92 3.26
CA ASP A 371 16.12 13.96 2.26
C ASP A 371 16.15 13.50 0.80
N VAL A 372 16.11 12.20 0.57
CA VAL A 372 16.05 11.58 -0.75
C VAL A 372 14.76 10.76 -0.91
N VAL A 373 14.05 10.97 -2.02
CA VAL A 373 12.96 10.09 -2.47
C VAL A 373 13.58 8.94 -3.26
N TYR A 374 13.20 7.71 -2.90
CA TYR A 374 13.54 6.50 -3.65
C TYR A 374 12.27 5.94 -4.26
N MET A 375 12.15 6.07 -5.57
CA MET A 375 11.01 5.60 -6.35
C MET A 375 11.47 4.48 -7.29
N LEU A 376 11.07 3.25 -6.99
CA LEU A 376 11.39 2.06 -7.76
C LEU A 376 10.19 1.65 -8.61
N ASN A 377 10.32 1.62 -9.92
CA ASN A 377 9.25 1.14 -10.76
C ASN A 377 9.24 -0.39 -10.89
N ASP A 378 8.14 -0.93 -11.39
CA ASP A 378 7.88 -2.37 -11.52
C ASP A 378 8.91 -3.11 -12.39
N ARG A 379 9.67 -2.40 -13.22
CA ARG A 379 10.69 -2.95 -14.13
C ARG A 379 12.13 -2.72 -13.65
N GLY A 380 12.31 -2.30 -12.39
CA GLY A 380 13.63 -2.14 -11.77
C GLY A 380 14.36 -0.84 -12.12
N VAL A 381 13.67 0.18 -12.63
CA VAL A 381 14.26 1.52 -12.72
C VAL A 381 14.08 2.20 -11.36
N LEU A 382 15.19 2.51 -10.71
CA LEU A 382 15.22 3.31 -9.48
C LEU A 382 15.47 4.77 -9.83
N THR A 383 14.59 5.63 -9.38
CA THR A 383 14.73 7.08 -9.46
C THR A 383 14.99 7.64 -8.07
N THR A 384 16.05 8.42 -7.92
CA THR A 384 16.31 9.18 -6.69
C THR A 384 16.12 10.65 -6.96
N LEU A 385 15.33 11.31 -6.08
CA LEU A 385 15.04 12.75 -6.18
C LEU A 385 15.39 13.43 -4.85
N ASP A 386 15.79 14.69 -4.93
CA ASP A 386 15.81 15.58 -3.76
C ASP A 386 14.39 15.76 -3.23
N ALA A 387 14.18 15.44 -1.96
CA ALA A 387 12.83 15.37 -1.40
C ALA A 387 12.13 16.75 -1.36
N ALA A 388 12.86 17.80 -1.08
CA ALA A 388 12.29 19.14 -0.96
C ALA A 388 11.90 19.75 -2.31
N THR A 389 12.67 19.47 -3.36
CA THR A 389 12.58 20.18 -4.64
C THR A 389 12.11 19.31 -5.82
N GLY A 390 12.11 17.98 -5.69
CA GLY A 390 11.85 17.05 -6.78
C GLY A 390 12.96 17.00 -7.85
N ARG A 391 14.11 17.64 -7.60
CA ARG A 391 15.24 17.63 -8.53
C ARG A 391 15.78 16.21 -8.67
N LEU A 392 15.92 15.76 -9.92
CA LEU A 392 16.49 14.45 -10.23
C LEU A 392 17.96 14.38 -9.76
N LEU A 393 18.26 13.41 -8.91
CA LEU A 393 19.62 13.06 -8.51
C LEU A 393 20.17 11.98 -9.44
N ARG A 394 19.43 10.85 -9.56
CA ARG A 394 19.80 9.77 -10.46
C ARG A 394 18.55 8.98 -10.91
N GLN A 395 18.59 8.48 -12.13
CA GLN A 395 17.63 7.50 -12.64
C GLN A 395 18.37 6.44 -13.45
N ASP A 396 18.35 5.21 -12.98
CA ASP A 396 19.03 4.09 -13.62
C ASP A 396 18.38 2.76 -13.20
N ARG A 397 18.66 1.69 -13.94
CA ARG A 397 18.38 0.34 -13.45
C ARG A 397 19.34 -0.03 -12.33
N VAL A 398 18.86 -0.72 -11.31
CA VAL A 398 19.72 -1.26 -10.27
C VAL A 398 20.71 -2.23 -10.95
N ARG A 399 22.02 -1.95 -10.84
CA ARG A 399 23.06 -2.65 -11.57
C ARG A 399 23.02 -4.17 -11.33
N GLY A 400 23.05 -4.94 -12.40
CA GLY A 400 23.04 -6.41 -12.34
C GLY A 400 21.69 -7.03 -12.03
N LEU A 401 20.63 -6.25 -11.92
CA LEU A 401 19.29 -6.70 -11.56
C LEU A 401 18.27 -6.21 -12.59
N SER A 402 17.99 -7.04 -13.59
CA SER A 402 16.91 -6.82 -14.56
C SER A 402 15.69 -7.62 -14.11
N GLU A 403 15.00 -7.10 -13.07
CA GLU A 403 13.99 -7.84 -12.32
C GLU A 403 12.65 -7.09 -12.34
N ASN A 404 11.57 -7.84 -12.05
CA ASN A 404 10.28 -7.22 -11.71
C ASN A 404 10.21 -6.98 -10.19
N TYR A 405 9.54 -5.88 -9.81
CA TYR A 405 9.39 -5.48 -8.41
C TYR A 405 7.92 -5.25 -8.10
N TYR A 406 7.39 -5.96 -7.11
CA TYR A 406 6.04 -5.77 -6.58
C TYR A 406 6.09 -5.31 -5.12
N ALA A 407 7.12 -5.73 -4.39
CA ALA A 407 7.42 -5.25 -3.05
C ALA A 407 7.91 -3.79 -3.08
N SER A 408 7.51 -3.01 -2.09
CA SER A 408 7.99 -1.64 -1.92
C SER A 408 9.39 -1.61 -1.31
N PRO A 409 10.23 -0.63 -1.65
CA PRO A 409 11.46 -0.34 -0.93
C PRO A 409 11.21 -0.11 0.56
N VAL A 410 12.19 -0.49 1.39
CA VAL A 410 12.25 -0.12 2.82
C VAL A 410 13.64 0.39 3.17
N ALA A 411 13.74 1.25 4.19
CA ALA A 411 14.97 1.93 4.57
C ALA A 411 15.27 1.82 6.07
N GLY A 412 16.54 1.76 6.39
CA GLY A 412 17.06 1.78 7.76
C GLY A 412 18.58 1.68 7.79
N ASP A 413 19.22 2.15 8.86
CA ASP A 413 20.68 2.06 9.06
C ASP A 413 21.53 2.58 7.87
N GLY A 414 21.07 3.65 7.23
CA GLY A 414 21.77 4.21 6.05
C GLY A 414 21.70 3.33 4.80
N LYS A 415 20.75 2.41 4.74
CA LYS A 415 20.57 1.44 3.65
C LYS A 415 19.15 1.47 3.10
N ILE A 416 19.02 1.13 1.81
CA ILE A 416 17.75 0.92 1.11
C ILE A 416 17.71 -0.54 0.67
N PHE A 417 16.63 -1.24 1.00
CA PHE A 417 16.41 -2.64 0.66
C PHE A 417 15.34 -2.74 -0.43
N LEU A 418 15.67 -3.37 -1.55
CA LEU A 418 14.82 -3.55 -2.71
C LEU A 418 14.62 -5.05 -2.96
N ALA A 419 13.44 -5.58 -2.68
CA ALA A 419 13.14 -7.00 -2.89
C ALA A 419 12.49 -7.22 -4.26
N SER A 420 13.15 -7.97 -5.13
CA SER A 420 12.64 -8.34 -6.45
C SER A 420 11.69 -9.53 -6.37
N HIS A 421 10.85 -9.67 -7.38
CA HIS A 421 9.94 -10.82 -7.49
C HIS A 421 10.69 -12.15 -7.58
N SER A 422 11.83 -12.20 -8.25
CA SER A 422 12.65 -13.42 -8.37
C SER A 422 13.37 -13.86 -7.09
N GLY A 423 13.23 -13.09 -5.99
CA GLY A 423 13.83 -13.46 -4.70
C GLY A 423 15.17 -12.80 -4.40
N VAL A 424 15.61 -11.85 -5.21
CA VAL A 424 16.84 -11.10 -4.93
C VAL A 424 16.51 -9.85 -4.11
N VAL A 425 17.20 -9.65 -2.99
CA VAL A 425 17.14 -8.43 -2.21
C VAL A 425 18.41 -7.61 -2.42
N ALA A 426 18.30 -6.54 -3.19
CA ALA A 426 19.37 -5.57 -3.36
C ALA A 426 19.45 -4.65 -2.15
N VAL A 427 20.66 -4.39 -1.68
CA VAL A 427 20.93 -3.43 -0.59
C VAL A 427 21.78 -2.29 -1.16
N LEU A 428 21.25 -1.09 -1.10
CA LEU A 428 21.93 0.12 -1.55
C LEU A 428 22.34 0.97 -0.36
N ARG A 429 23.44 1.73 -0.50
CA ARG A 429 23.73 2.83 0.41
C ARG A 429 22.71 3.94 0.21
N ALA A 430 22.16 4.46 1.31
CA ALA A 430 21.30 5.62 1.24
C ALA A 430 22.07 6.85 0.74
N GLY A 431 21.45 7.59 -0.20
CA GLY A 431 22.03 8.73 -0.90
C GLY A 431 21.56 8.80 -2.34
N GLY A 432 21.93 9.85 -3.08
CA GLY A 432 21.48 10.05 -4.46
C GLY A 432 22.10 9.09 -5.47
N GLU A 433 23.25 8.48 -5.16
CA GLU A 433 24.13 7.80 -6.13
C GLU A 433 23.80 6.34 -6.46
N GLN A 434 22.86 5.74 -5.75
CA GLN A 434 22.43 4.33 -5.96
C GLN A 434 23.60 3.32 -5.87
N GLU A 435 24.50 3.48 -4.90
CA GLU A 435 25.63 2.58 -4.69
C GLU A 435 25.12 1.21 -4.19
N LEU A 436 25.33 0.16 -4.98
CA LEU A 436 24.99 -1.20 -4.61
C LEU A 436 26.01 -1.73 -3.59
N LEU A 437 25.55 -2.10 -2.40
CA LEU A 437 26.36 -2.72 -1.35
C LEU A 437 26.36 -4.25 -1.47
N ALA A 438 25.19 -4.84 -1.78
CA ALA A 438 25.03 -6.28 -1.94
C ALA A 438 23.78 -6.63 -2.74
N ALA A 439 23.77 -7.83 -3.34
CA ALA A 439 22.61 -8.47 -3.92
C ALA A 439 22.49 -9.88 -3.29
N ASN A 440 21.41 -10.14 -2.57
CA ASN A 440 21.24 -11.33 -1.76
C ASN A 440 20.11 -12.19 -2.34
N SER A 441 20.40 -13.40 -2.87
CA SER A 441 19.37 -14.31 -3.40
C SER A 441 18.80 -15.17 -2.29
N LEU A 442 17.47 -15.32 -2.29
CA LEU A 442 16.75 -16.30 -1.47
C LEU A 442 16.17 -17.44 -2.29
N ASP A 443 16.32 -17.38 -3.63
CA ASP A 443 15.91 -18.38 -4.61
C ASP A 443 14.41 -18.75 -4.55
N GLU A 444 13.59 -17.84 -4.05
CA GLU A 444 12.13 -17.97 -3.93
C GLU A 444 11.44 -16.64 -4.25
N GLU A 445 10.27 -16.67 -4.87
CA GLU A 445 9.52 -15.46 -5.22
C GLU A 445 9.16 -14.60 -3.98
N ILE A 446 9.25 -13.28 -4.14
CA ILE A 446 8.87 -12.29 -3.14
C ILE A 446 7.81 -11.35 -3.70
N PHE A 447 6.65 -11.30 -3.04
CA PHE A 447 5.59 -10.32 -3.28
C PHE A 447 5.48 -9.32 -2.12
N ALA A 448 5.76 -9.78 -0.92
CA ALA A 448 5.61 -9.02 0.31
C ALA A 448 6.71 -7.97 0.49
N THR A 449 6.33 -6.78 0.93
CA THR A 449 7.31 -5.76 1.34
C THR A 449 8.04 -6.22 2.61
N PRO A 450 9.38 -6.18 2.66
CA PRO A 450 10.14 -6.51 3.85
C PRO A 450 9.79 -5.62 5.05
N ALA A 451 10.06 -6.10 6.26
CA ALA A 451 9.90 -5.34 7.49
C ALA A 451 11.25 -5.19 8.23
N ILE A 452 11.42 -4.08 8.94
CA ILE A 452 12.63 -3.79 9.70
C ILE A 452 12.24 -3.43 11.13
N ALA A 453 12.66 -4.24 12.09
CA ALA A 453 12.40 -3.98 13.50
C ALA A 453 13.49 -4.59 14.39
N GLY A 454 13.90 -3.88 15.45
CA GLY A 454 14.84 -4.38 16.45
C GLY A 454 16.20 -4.81 15.89
N GLY A 455 16.74 -4.08 14.90
CA GLY A 455 18.01 -4.41 14.24
C GLY A 455 17.94 -5.64 13.31
N ARG A 456 16.73 -6.04 12.90
CA ARG A 456 16.50 -7.22 12.06
C ARG A 456 15.72 -6.87 10.81
N LEU A 457 16.03 -7.57 9.73
CA LEU A 457 15.30 -7.55 8.47
C LEU A 457 14.47 -8.83 8.35
N TYR A 458 13.18 -8.68 8.11
CA TYR A 458 12.24 -9.78 7.89
C TYR A 458 11.82 -9.79 6.43
N VAL A 459 12.07 -10.91 5.75
CA VAL A 459 11.73 -11.08 4.33
C VAL A 459 10.81 -12.28 4.19
N ARG A 460 9.63 -12.06 3.63
CA ARG A 460 8.68 -13.12 3.33
C ARG A 460 8.78 -13.52 1.86
N THR A 461 9.03 -14.79 1.63
CA THR A 461 8.92 -15.46 0.32
C THR A 461 7.57 -16.18 0.20
N VAL A 462 7.31 -16.82 -0.91
CA VAL A 462 6.09 -17.61 -1.12
C VAL A 462 5.97 -18.80 -0.16
N SER A 463 7.08 -19.34 0.35
CA SER A 463 7.09 -20.56 1.19
C SER A 463 7.61 -20.35 2.60
N ALA A 464 8.16 -19.18 2.96
CA ALA A 464 8.80 -18.96 4.25
C ALA A 464 8.85 -17.49 4.67
N LEU A 465 9.10 -17.28 5.97
CA LEU A 465 9.56 -16.01 6.52
C LEU A 465 11.00 -16.19 7.01
N TYR A 466 11.86 -15.28 6.60
CA TYR A 466 13.27 -15.21 7.00
C TYR A 466 13.48 -14.02 7.94
N CYS A 467 14.36 -14.20 8.92
CA CYS A 467 14.84 -13.15 9.79
C CYS A 467 16.36 -13.06 9.69
N PHE A 468 16.86 -11.90 9.28
CA PHE A 468 18.28 -11.61 9.18
C PHE A 468 18.69 -10.52 10.18
N GLY A 469 19.91 -10.60 10.70
CA GLY A 469 20.46 -9.61 11.61
C GLY A 469 21.95 -9.80 11.81
N MET A 470 22.60 -8.89 12.50
CA MET A 470 23.99 -9.07 12.93
C MET A 470 24.02 -10.12 14.06
N LEU A 471 24.85 -11.15 13.89
CA LEU A 471 25.07 -12.22 14.86
C LEU A 471 26.07 -11.79 15.94
#